data_7af3fdfac1afcaf846e247c2b990c1bf
#
_entry.id   7af3fdfac1afcaf846e247c2b990c1bf
#
_cell.length_a   1.000
_cell.length_b   1.000
_cell.length_c   1.000
_cell.angle_alpha   90.00
_cell.angle_beta   90.00
_cell.angle_gamma   90.00
#
_symmetry.space_group_name_H-M   'P 1'
#
loop_
_entity.id
_entity.type
_entity.pdbx_description
1 polymer ?
#
loop_
_entity_poly.entity_id
_entity_poly.type
_entity_poly.pdbx_seq_one_letter_code
_entity_poly.pdbx_strand_id
1 'polypeptide(L)'
;SAASDVYKRQIYGNSGLGKTHLLLAIGQTIRHNNPSAKIAYVKGEEFVNQMVKSIGTGTAENFRQKYRNADLLLMDDIQFIAGKDSTQEEFFHTFNCLYEAGKQIVVTSDRPPKEMKRLDDRLCTRLEGGLLADVQPPDLETRTAIIRTKAAQFGMILSEDVVKYIAENITCLLYTSDAADDTPCV
;
A
#
# COMPACT_ATOMS: atom_id res chain seq x y z
N SER A 1 -23.96 -14.11 8.44
CA SER A 1 -22.56 -14.37 8.71
C SER A 1 -21.72 -13.22 8.17
N ALA A 2 -21.17 -12.41 9.06
CA ALA A 2 -20.50 -11.14 8.75
C ALA A 2 -19.03 -11.29 8.26
N ALA A 3 -18.66 -12.43 7.69
CA ALA A 3 -17.28 -12.67 7.26
C ALA A 3 -17.05 -12.51 5.74
N SER A 4 -18.09 -12.20 4.97
CA SER A 4 -18.01 -12.19 3.50
C SER A 4 -17.73 -10.83 2.85
N ASP A 5 -17.71 -9.72 3.61
CA ASP A 5 -17.75 -8.40 2.99
C ASP A 5 -16.42 -7.62 2.97
N VAL A 6 -15.31 -8.20 3.37
CA VAL A 6 -14.02 -7.47 3.40
C VAL A 6 -13.09 -7.92 2.29
N TYR A 7 -13.56 -7.91 1.05
CA TYR A 7 -12.71 -8.17 -0.12
C TYR A 7 -11.86 -6.95 -0.53
N LYS A 8 -12.17 -5.78 -0.02
CA LYS A 8 -11.50 -4.53 -0.35
C LYS A 8 -11.04 -3.82 0.90
N ARG A 9 -9.78 -3.41 0.92
CA ARG A 9 -9.22 -2.60 2.00
C ARG A 9 -8.40 -1.47 1.39
N GLN A 10 -8.65 -0.27 1.84
CA GLN A 10 -7.80 0.87 1.54
C GLN A 10 -7.15 1.37 2.82
N ILE A 11 -5.85 1.55 2.75
CA ILE A 11 -5.01 2.08 3.81
C ILE A 11 -4.55 3.45 3.35
N TYR A 12 -4.93 4.51 4.04
CA TYR A 12 -4.52 5.85 3.67
C TYR A 12 -3.88 6.57 4.88
N GLY A 13 -3.18 7.65 4.60
CA GLY A 13 -2.49 8.46 5.59
C GLY A 13 -1.27 9.14 4.99
N ASN A 14 -0.70 10.11 5.67
CA ASN A 14 0.43 10.89 5.21
C ASN A 14 1.64 10.01 4.81
N SER A 15 2.54 10.57 4.01
CA SER A 15 3.79 9.90 3.64
C SER A 15 4.61 9.56 4.90
N GLY A 16 5.39 8.47 4.86
CA GLY A 16 6.28 8.07 5.95
C GLY A 16 5.61 7.34 7.12
N LEU A 17 4.29 7.09 7.09
CA LEU A 17 3.57 6.41 8.18
C LEU A 17 3.61 4.87 8.12
N GLY A 18 4.40 4.28 7.22
CA GLY A 18 4.57 2.83 7.13
C GLY A 18 3.48 2.08 6.37
N LYS A 19 2.69 2.76 5.53
CA LYS A 19 1.63 2.12 4.72
C LYS A 19 2.15 0.98 3.86
N THR A 20 3.27 1.18 3.17
CA THR A 20 3.95 0.14 2.38
C THR A 20 4.35 -1.06 3.24
N HIS A 21 4.89 -0.83 4.46
CA HIS A 21 5.23 -1.91 5.39
C HIS A 21 4.00 -2.71 5.80
N LEU A 22 2.90 -2.02 6.10
CA LEU A 22 1.64 -2.68 6.45
C LEU A 22 1.09 -3.50 5.28
N LEU A 23 1.15 -2.93 4.07
CA LEU A 23 0.75 -3.62 2.84
C LEU A 23 1.54 -4.91 2.62
N LEU A 24 2.87 -4.84 2.75
CA LEU A 24 3.75 -5.99 2.60
C LEU A 24 3.57 -7.02 3.72
N ALA A 25 3.34 -6.58 4.96
CA ALA A 25 3.04 -7.48 6.09
C ALA A 25 1.75 -8.28 5.86
N ILE A 26 0.71 -7.65 5.30
CA ILE A 26 -0.53 -8.34 4.89
C ILE A 26 -0.21 -9.42 3.85
N GLY A 27 0.59 -9.10 2.83
CA GLY A 27 0.99 -10.06 1.80
C GLY A 27 1.78 -11.24 2.38
N GLN A 28 2.74 -10.97 3.26
CA GLN A 28 3.53 -12.00 3.94
C GLN A 28 2.67 -12.92 4.81
N THR A 29 1.74 -12.34 5.58
CA THR A 29 0.81 -13.11 6.43
C THR A 29 -0.07 -14.03 5.59
N ILE A 30 -0.62 -13.54 4.48
CA ILE A 30 -1.45 -14.36 3.59
C ILE A 30 -0.61 -15.46 2.95
N ARG A 31 0.62 -15.17 2.52
CA ARG A 31 1.52 -16.19 1.96
C ARG A 31 1.93 -17.25 2.99
N HIS A 32 2.14 -16.85 4.24
CA HIS A 32 2.42 -17.79 5.33
C HIS A 32 1.25 -18.75 5.56
N ASN A 33 0.03 -18.21 5.59
CA ASN A 33 -1.18 -19.00 5.83
C ASN A 33 -1.64 -19.82 4.59
N ASN A 34 -1.34 -19.34 3.40
CA ASN A 34 -1.63 -20.01 2.13
C ASN A 34 -0.45 -19.85 1.15
N PRO A 35 0.54 -20.77 1.19
CA PRO A 35 1.73 -20.70 0.33
C PRO A 35 1.44 -20.76 -1.18
N SER A 36 0.27 -21.31 -1.59
CA SER A 36 -0.15 -21.40 -2.98
C SER A 36 -0.86 -20.14 -3.50
N ALA A 37 -1.15 -19.17 -2.63
CA ALA A 37 -1.83 -17.94 -3.01
C ALA A 37 -0.99 -17.11 -4.01
N LYS A 38 -1.62 -16.75 -5.10
CA LYS A 38 -1.03 -15.86 -6.12
C LYS A 38 -1.16 -14.41 -5.66
N ILE A 39 -0.06 -13.85 -5.15
CA ILE A 39 -0.01 -12.47 -4.66
C ILE A 39 0.65 -11.60 -5.72
N ALA A 40 -0.07 -10.60 -6.22
CA ALA A 40 0.45 -9.56 -7.08
C ALA A 40 0.67 -8.26 -6.26
N TYR A 41 1.92 -7.83 -6.18
CA TYR A 41 2.29 -6.53 -5.60
C TYR A 41 2.78 -5.61 -6.71
N VAL A 42 2.34 -4.34 -6.67
CA VAL A 42 2.76 -3.32 -7.62
C VAL A 42 2.62 -1.93 -7.02
N LYS A 43 3.58 -1.05 -7.31
CA LYS A 43 3.45 0.40 -7.05
C LYS A 43 2.60 1.04 -8.15
N GLY A 44 1.82 2.06 -7.82
CA GLY A 44 0.97 2.77 -8.79
C GLY A 44 1.75 3.28 -10.00
N GLU A 45 2.93 3.86 -9.78
CA GLU A 45 3.83 4.30 -10.86
C GLU A 45 4.30 3.13 -11.74
N GLU A 46 4.67 2.03 -11.11
CA GLU A 46 5.12 0.83 -11.84
C GLU A 46 3.98 0.22 -12.67
N PHE A 47 2.76 0.21 -12.14
CA PHE A 47 1.58 -0.24 -12.87
C PHE A 47 1.37 0.55 -14.16
N VAL A 48 1.50 1.89 -14.08
CA VAL A 48 1.46 2.79 -15.26
C VAL A 48 2.54 2.41 -16.26
N ASN A 49 3.78 2.30 -15.81
CA ASN A 49 4.93 2.02 -16.68
C ASN A 49 4.82 0.65 -17.35
N GLN A 50 4.40 -0.38 -16.63
CA GLN A 50 4.16 -1.72 -17.17
C GLN A 50 3.01 -1.72 -18.19
N MET A 51 1.92 -0.99 -17.93
CA MET A 51 0.81 -0.87 -18.86
C MET A 51 1.25 -0.21 -20.17
N VAL A 52 1.89 0.95 -20.10
CA VAL A 52 2.39 1.66 -21.29
C VAL A 52 3.33 0.77 -22.10
N LYS A 53 4.27 0.11 -21.44
CA LYS A 53 5.19 -0.82 -22.09
C LYS A 53 4.46 -1.97 -22.77
N SER A 54 3.45 -2.56 -22.12
CA SER A 54 2.71 -3.71 -22.63
C SER A 54 1.91 -3.37 -23.89
N ILE A 55 1.37 -2.15 -23.99
CA ILE A 55 0.70 -1.65 -25.19
C ILE A 55 1.72 -1.50 -26.33
N GLY A 56 2.87 -0.86 -26.06
CA GLY A 56 3.91 -0.65 -27.06
C GLY A 56 4.56 -1.93 -27.59
N THR A 57 4.54 -3.00 -26.81
CA THR A 57 5.11 -4.33 -27.19
C THR A 57 4.05 -5.36 -27.62
N GLY A 58 2.77 -4.99 -27.65
CA GLY A 58 1.69 -5.93 -27.99
C GLY A 58 1.44 -7.03 -26.94
N THR A 59 1.90 -6.85 -25.72
CA THR A 59 1.79 -7.83 -24.62
C THR A 59 0.74 -7.45 -23.57
N ALA A 60 -0.25 -6.65 -23.95
CA ALA A 60 -1.29 -6.15 -23.05
C ALA A 60 -2.09 -7.30 -22.38
N GLU A 61 -2.28 -8.42 -23.05
CA GLU A 61 -2.97 -9.56 -22.47
C GLU A 61 -2.17 -10.21 -21.33
N ASN A 62 -0.85 -10.34 -21.48
CA ASN A 62 0.02 -10.86 -20.41
C ASN A 62 -0.01 -9.95 -19.17
N PHE A 63 -0.05 -8.62 -19.39
CA PHE A 63 -0.21 -7.64 -18.31
C PHE A 63 -1.54 -7.85 -17.57
N ARG A 64 -2.64 -7.99 -18.30
CA ARG A 64 -3.97 -8.25 -17.71
C ARG A 64 -3.99 -9.55 -16.93
N GLN A 65 -3.49 -10.64 -17.49
CA GLN A 65 -3.46 -11.96 -16.84
C GLN A 65 -2.66 -11.93 -15.54
N LYS A 66 -1.53 -11.20 -15.51
CA LYS A 66 -0.70 -11.04 -14.31
C LYS A 66 -1.49 -10.52 -13.12
N TYR A 67 -2.33 -9.51 -13.33
CA TYR A 67 -3.06 -8.87 -12.23
C TYR A 67 -4.44 -9.48 -12.00
N ARG A 68 -5.17 -9.86 -13.06
CA ARG A 68 -6.54 -10.39 -12.96
C ARG A 68 -6.60 -11.83 -12.45
N ASN A 69 -5.50 -12.60 -12.51
CA ASN A 69 -5.42 -13.95 -11.98
C ASN A 69 -4.84 -14.02 -10.54
N ALA A 70 -4.64 -12.90 -9.89
CA ALA A 70 -4.17 -12.86 -8.51
C ALA A 70 -5.27 -13.26 -7.52
N ASP A 71 -4.89 -13.94 -6.43
CA ASP A 71 -5.76 -14.19 -5.28
C ASP A 71 -5.75 -12.99 -4.33
N LEU A 72 -4.66 -12.23 -4.34
CA LEU A 72 -4.49 -10.98 -3.61
C LEU A 72 -3.77 -9.96 -4.50
N LEU A 73 -4.40 -8.81 -4.73
CA LEU A 73 -3.76 -7.65 -5.34
C LEU A 73 -3.39 -6.63 -4.26
N LEU A 74 -2.11 -6.30 -4.20
CA LEU A 74 -1.55 -5.26 -3.36
C LEU A 74 -1.07 -4.11 -4.25
N MET A 75 -1.75 -2.97 -4.21
CA MET A 75 -1.35 -1.78 -4.94
C MET A 75 -0.88 -0.70 -3.98
N ASP A 76 0.37 -0.32 -4.10
CA ASP A 76 0.96 0.73 -3.28
C ASP A 76 0.88 2.07 -4.01
N ASP A 77 0.53 3.12 -3.28
CA ASP A 77 0.48 4.50 -3.76
C ASP A 77 -0.39 4.71 -5.01
N ILE A 78 -1.68 4.37 -4.91
CA ILE A 78 -2.63 4.48 -6.03
C ILE A 78 -2.77 5.90 -6.60
N GLN A 79 -2.43 6.93 -5.83
CA GLN A 79 -2.48 8.32 -6.31
C GLN A 79 -1.66 8.55 -7.58
N PHE A 80 -0.66 7.73 -7.88
CA PHE A 80 0.13 7.83 -9.11
C PHE A 80 -0.61 7.47 -10.39
N ILE A 81 -1.76 6.78 -10.31
CA ILE A 81 -2.61 6.55 -11.49
C ILE A 81 -3.60 7.70 -11.74
N ALA A 82 -3.80 8.60 -10.76
CA ALA A 82 -4.71 9.72 -10.90
C ALA A 82 -4.33 10.63 -12.09
N GLY A 83 -5.34 10.99 -12.91
CA GLY A 83 -5.13 11.78 -14.11
C GLY A 83 -4.51 11.02 -15.30
N LYS A 84 -4.43 9.70 -15.23
CA LYS A 84 -3.96 8.83 -16.32
C LYS A 84 -5.13 7.95 -16.79
N ASP A 85 -6.00 8.50 -17.61
CA ASP A 85 -7.32 7.94 -17.92
C ASP A 85 -7.28 6.49 -18.39
N SER A 86 -6.41 6.16 -19.35
CA SER A 86 -6.28 4.77 -19.83
C SER A 86 -5.82 3.80 -18.74
N THR A 87 -4.96 4.27 -17.82
CA THR A 87 -4.47 3.45 -16.71
C THR A 87 -5.55 3.26 -15.65
N GLN A 88 -6.32 4.30 -15.37
CA GLN A 88 -7.45 4.22 -14.45
C GLN A 88 -8.53 3.28 -14.96
N GLU A 89 -8.80 3.30 -16.27
CA GLU A 89 -9.74 2.39 -16.92
C GLU A 89 -9.27 0.92 -16.82
N GLU A 90 -8.01 0.65 -17.14
CA GLU A 90 -7.45 -0.71 -17.01
C GLU A 90 -7.44 -1.21 -15.57
N PHE A 91 -7.12 -0.32 -14.61
CA PHE A 91 -7.19 -0.65 -13.19
C PHE A 91 -8.62 -0.92 -12.73
N PHE A 92 -9.59 -0.12 -13.20
CA PHE A 92 -11.02 -0.32 -12.91
C PHE A 92 -11.51 -1.70 -13.39
N HIS A 93 -11.13 -2.12 -14.59
CA HIS A 93 -11.47 -3.44 -15.11
C HIS A 93 -10.79 -4.56 -14.32
N THR A 94 -9.53 -4.39 -13.95
CA THR A 94 -8.79 -5.34 -13.11
C THR A 94 -9.44 -5.47 -11.73
N PHE A 95 -9.80 -4.34 -11.13
CA PHE A 95 -10.49 -4.30 -9.85
C PHE A 95 -11.83 -5.05 -9.90
N ASN A 96 -12.68 -4.76 -10.90
CA ASN A 96 -13.97 -5.43 -11.04
C ASN A 96 -13.82 -6.95 -11.24
N CYS A 97 -12.88 -7.37 -12.09
CA CYS A 97 -12.60 -8.79 -12.32
C CYS A 97 -12.25 -9.53 -11.01
N LEU A 98 -11.36 -8.96 -10.21
CA LEU A 98 -10.97 -9.52 -8.93
C LEU A 98 -12.12 -9.49 -7.91
N TYR A 99 -12.85 -8.40 -7.87
CA TYR A 99 -13.99 -8.23 -6.97
C TYR A 99 -15.11 -9.26 -7.24
N GLU A 100 -15.49 -9.43 -8.50
CA GLU A 100 -16.50 -10.40 -8.91
C GLU A 100 -16.06 -11.85 -8.66
N ALA A 101 -14.76 -12.12 -8.77
CA ALA A 101 -14.16 -13.42 -8.44
C ALA A 101 -13.97 -13.64 -6.91
N GLY A 102 -14.39 -12.70 -6.05
CA GLY A 102 -14.23 -12.80 -4.59
C GLY A 102 -12.77 -12.73 -4.11
N LYS A 103 -11.88 -12.12 -4.92
CA LYS A 103 -10.46 -11.99 -4.58
C LYS A 103 -10.20 -10.76 -3.70
N GLN A 104 -9.09 -10.79 -2.98
CA GLN A 104 -8.71 -9.72 -2.06
C GLN A 104 -7.98 -8.60 -2.81
N ILE A 105 -8.33 -7.35 -2.47
CA ILE A 105 -7.65 -6.16 -2.99
C ILE A 105 -7.30 -5.27 -1.81
N VAL A 106 -6.03 -4.90 -1.70
CA VAL A 106 -5.56 -3.93 -0.70
C VAL A 106 -4.80 -2.82 -1.44
N VAL A 107 -5.17 -1.59 -1.16
CA VAL A 107 -4.63 -0.41 -1.83
C VAL A 107 -4.12 0.56 -0.78
N THR A 108 -2.97 1.18 -1.02
CA THR A 108 -2.51 2.31 -0.21
C THR A 108 -2.63 3.63 -0.95
N SER A 109 -2.75 4.72 -0.21
CA SER A 109 -2.77 6.08 -0.73
C SER A 109 -2.28 7.10 0.30
N ASP A 110 -1.92 8.28 -0.17
CA ASP A 110 -1.52 9.40 0.69
C ASP A 110 -2.73 10.12 1.34
N ARG A 111 -3.93 9.90 0.80
CA ARG A 111 -5.19 10.54 1.24
C ARG A 111 -6.40 9.66 0.91
N PRO A 112 -7.58 9.93 1.49
CA PRO A 112 -8.80 9.19 1.17
C PRO A 112 -9.23 9.41 -0.30
N PRO A 113 -9.98 8.47 -0.91
CA PRO A 113 -10.37 8.54 -2.33
C PRO A 113 -11.04 9.84 -2.73
N LYS A 114 -11.93 10.37 -1.92
CA LYS A 114 -12.65 11.64 -2.17
C LYS A 114 -11.73 12.85 -2.31
N GLU A 115 -10.56 12.81 -1.72
CA GLU A 115 -9.60 13.91 -1.77
C GLU A 115 -8.60 13.77 -2.91
N MET A 116 -8.61 12.64 -3.62
CA MET A 116 -7.74 12.42 -4.77
C MET A 116 -8.29 13.14 -6.01
N LYS A 117 -7.78 14.36 -6.24
CA LYS A 117 -8.11 15.10 -7.47
C LYS A 117 -7.73 14.27 -8.69
N ARG A 118 -8.60 14.24 -9.72
CA ARG A 118 -8.39 13.55 -11.00
C ARG A 118 -8.40 12.01 -10.90
N LEU A 119 -8.86 11.43 -9.80
CA LEU A 119 -9.24 10.03 -9.76
C LEU A 119 -10.66 9.88 -10.32
N ASP A 120 -10.86 8.87 -11.16
CA ASP A 120 -12.17 8.57 -11.77
C ASP A 120 -13.22 8.27 -10.68
N ASP A 121 -14.40 8.87 -10.78
CA ASP A 121 -15.49 8.74 -9.79
C ASP A 121 -15.91 7.28 -9.57
N ARG A 122 -15.84 6.45 -10.61
CA ARG A 122 -16.13 5.02 -10.52
C ARG A 122 -15.12 4.31 -9.65
N LEU A 123 -13.83 4.66 -9.76
CA LEU A 123 -12.77 4.14 -8.88
C LEU A 123 -12.94 4.64 -7.45
N CYS A 124 -13.22 5.92 -7.26
CA CYS A 124 -13.54 6.47 -5.94
C CYS A 124 -14.63 5.67 -5.26
N THR A 125 -15.76 5.47 -5.93
CA THR A 125 -16.91 4.70 -5.42
C THR A 125 -16.53 3.26 -5.07
N ARG A 126 -15.71 2.61 -5.91
CA ARG A 126 -15.24 1.24 -5.66
C ARG A 126 -14.31 1.15 -4.45
N LEU A 127 -13.41 2.10 -4.30
CA LEU A 127 -12.47 2.14 -3.16
C LEU A 127 -13.21 2.45 -1.85
N GLU A 128 -14.15 3.38 -1.86
CA GLU A 128 -14.96 3.74 -0.67
C GLU A 128 -15.89 2.63 -0.21
N GLY A 129 -16.38 1.81 -1.11
CA GLY A 129 -17.27 0.68 -0.79
C GLY A 129 -16.64 -0.46 0.00
N GLY A 130 -15.38 -0.31 0.46
CA GLY A 130 -14.65 -1.30 1.25
C GLY A 130 -14.30 -0.82 2.65
N LEU A 131 -13.37 -1.52 3.31
CA LEU A 131 -12.81 -1.07 4.58
C LEU A 131 -11.78 0.04 4.31
N LEU A 132 -12.02 1.21 4.88
CA LEU A 132 -11.09 2.34 4.90
C LEU A 132 -10.35 2.34 6.23
N ALA A 133 -9.02 2.26 6.20
CA ALA A 133 -8.16 2.33 7.37
C ALA A 133 -7.28 3.57 7.29
N ASP A 134 -7.48 4.48 8.24
CA ASP A 134 -6.67 5.68 8.39
C ASP A 134 -5.43 5.38 9.23
N VAL A 135 -4.25 5.61 8.68
CA VAL A 135 -2.97 5.44 9.38
C VAL A 135 -2.54 6.79 9.91
N GLN A 136 -2.71 6.98 11.20
CA GLN A 136 -2.31 8.18 11.90
C GLN A 136 -0.84 8.13 12.35
N PRO A 137 -0.20 9.28 12.59
CA PRO A 137 1.11 9.32 13.20
C PRO A 137 1.12 8.53 14.52
N PRO A 138 2.14 7.70 14.77
CA PRO A 138 2.22 6.92 16.00
C PRO A 138 2.34 7.84 17.22
N ASP A 139 1.68 7.48 18.30
CA ASP A 139 1.84 8.13 19.58
C ASP A 139 3.24 7.85 20.19
N LEU A 140 3.55 8.49 21.32
CA LEU A 140 4.86 8.35 21.97
C LEU A 140 5.16 6.91 22.36
N GLU A 141 4.16 6.18 22.84
CA GLU A 141 4.30 4.78 23.26
C GLU A 141 4.62 3.88 22.07
N THR A 142 3.87 4.04 20.98
CA THR A 142 4.10 3.31 19.73
C THR A 142 5.46 3.64 19.13
N ARG A 143 5.88 4.92 19.12
CA ARG A 143 7.22 5.32 18.66
C ARG A 143 8.32 4.63 19.50
N THR A 144 8.16 4.64 20.81
CA THR A 144 9.10 3.97 21.75
C THR A 144 9.23 2.48 21.41
N ALA A 145 8.13 1.79 21.19
CA ALA A 145 8.13 0.37 20.82
C ALA A 145 8.81 0.12 19.47
N ILE A 146 8.56 0.98 18.47
CA ILE A 146 9.21 0.91 17.15
C ILE A 146 10.72 1.07 17.28
N ILE A 147 11.20 2.07 18.05
CA ILE A 147 12.64 2.31 18.26
C ILE A 147 13.29 1.09 18.88
N ARG A 148 12.72 0.53 19.95
CA ARG A 148 13.26 -0.68 20.61
C ARG A 148 13.36 -1.86 19.66
N THR A 149 12.29 -2.10 18.87
CA THR A 149 12.24 -3.19 17.91
C THR A 149 13.31 -3.01 16.82
N LYS A 150 13.46 -1.81 16.31
CA LYS A 150 14.48 -1.50 15.30
C LYS A 150 15.90 -1.63 15.87
N ALA A 151 16.17 -1.07 17.05
CA ALA A 151 17.45 -1.21 17.71
C ALA A 151 17.82 -2.69 17.89
N ALA A 152 16.90 -3.51 18.36
CA ALA A 152 17.12 -4.94 18.52
C ALA A 152 17.43 -5.66 17.18
N GLN A 153 16.75 -5.28 16.07
CA GLN A 153 17.04 -5.82 14.75
C GLN A 153 18.48 -5.52 14.27
N PHE A 154 19.03 -4.37 14.69
CA PHE A 154 20.43 -3.99 14.40
C PHE A 154 21.43 -4.45 15.48
N GLY A 155 20.99 -5.26 16.45
CA GLY A 155 21.84 -5.72 17.57
C GLY A 155 22.26 -4.60 18.53
N MET A 156 21.55 -3.47 18.54
CA MET A 156 21.84 -2.32 19.37
C MET A 156 21.05 -2.38 20.67
N ILE A 157 21.73 -2.18 21.81
CA ILE A 157 21.10 -2.03 23.10
C ILE A 157 21.10 -0.54 23.45
N LEU A 158 19.92 0.08 23.44
CA LEU A 158 19.72 1.49 23.80
C LEU A 158 19.22 1.58 25.25
N SER A 159 19.74 2.57 26.00
CA SER A 159 19.20 2.88 27.32
C SER A 159 17.79 3.51 27.21
N GLU A 160 17.00 3.42 28.26
CA GLU A 160 15.64 3.97 28.31
C GLU A 160 15.62 5.48 28.02
N ASP A 161 16.59 6.22 28.56
CA ASP A 161 16.70 7.66 28.35
C ASP A 161 16.96 8.01 26.87
N VAL A 162 17.81 7.24 26.19
CA VAL A 162 18.08 7.42 24.75
C VAL A 162 16.85 7.09 23.93
N VAL A 163 16.16 5.98 24.22
CA VAL A 163 14.92 5.60 23.52
C VAL A 163 13.86 6.69 23.67
N LYS A 164 13.67 7.18 24.90
CA LYS A 164 12.72 8.25 25.20
C LYS A 164 13.07 9.54 24.48
N TYR A 165 14.34 9.97 24.55
CA TYR A 165 14.82 11.17 23.86
C TYR A 165 14.55 11.09 22.32
N ILE A 166 14.87 9.96 21.71
CA ILE A 166 14.59 9.74 20.27
C ILE A 166 13.09 9.80 20.00
N ALA A 167 12.26 9.13 20.81
CA ALA A 167 10.82 9.09 20.62
C ALA A 167 10.14 10.45 20.78
N GLU A 168 10.65 11.32 21.64
CA GLU A 168 10.12 12.68 21.86
C GLU A 168 10.52 13.65 20.74
N ASN A 169 11.74 13.54 20.21
CA ASN A 169 12.31 14.52 19.29
C ASN A 169 12.21 14.12 17.82
N ILE A 170 12.04 12.84 17.49
CA ILE A 170 11.93 12.37 16.12
C ILE A 170 10.49 11.93 15.84
N THR A 171 9.74 12.82 15.21
CA THR A 171 8.33 12.55 14.82
C THR A 171 8.20 11.76 13.52
N CYS A 172 9.24 11.70 12.68
CA CYS A 172 9.30 11.00 11.39
C CYS A 172 10.04 9.66 11.49
N LEU A 173 9.66 8.78 12.44
CA LEU A 173 10.40 7.54 12.73
C LEU A 173 10.21 6.39 11.73
N LEU A 174 9.32 6.51 10.76
CA LEU A 174 9.02 5.40 9.84
C LEU A 174 9.74 5.51 8.49
N TYR A 175 10.63 6.48 8.36
CA TYR A 175 11.50 6.57 7.19
C TYR A 175 12.58 5.49 7.28
N THR A 176 12.33 4.33 6.70
CA THR A 176 13.34 3.29 6.57
C THR A 176 13.85 3.23 5.15
N SER A 177 15.13 3.48 5.00
CA SER A 177 16.15 2.84 4.16
C SER A 177 15.86 2.50 2.69
N ASP A 178 14.86 3.04 2.04
CA ASP A 178 14.83 3.11 0.58
C ASP A 178 15.10 4.53 0.07
N ALA A 179 15.42 5.43 0.97
CA ALA A 179 15.78 6.79 0.64
C ALA A 179 17.28 6.92 0.39
N ALA A 180 17.69 6.55 -0.80
CA ALA A 180 18.79 7.25 -1.48
C ALA A 180 18.30 8.59 -2.05
N ASP A 181 17.27 9.22 -1.47
CA ASP A 181 16.80 10.56 -1.84
C ASP A 181 16.73 11.43 -0.59
N ASP A 182 17.78 12.26 -0.49
CA ASP A 182 17.97 13.31 0.47
C ASP A 182 16.84 14.36 0.42
N THR A 183 15.97 14.35 1.43
CA THR A 183 15.34 15.58 1.88
C THR A 183 15.27 15.58 3.40
N PRO A 184 16.00 16.46 4.08
CA PRO A 184 15.95 16.56 5.52
C PRO A 184 14.56 17.03 5.96
N CYS A 185 13.99 16.34 6.95
CA CYS A 185 12.85 16.85 7.70
C CYS A 185 13.31 18.10 8.47
N VAL A 186 12.90 19.30 8.04
CA VAL A 186 13.00 20.56 8.80
C VAL A 186 11.65 20.78 9.49
#